data_cdf02ef639d95d59dbfa0db8cbd832a2
#
_entry.id   cdf02ef639d95d59dbfa0db8cbd832a2
#
_cell.length_a   1.000
_cell.length_b   1.000
_cell.length_c   1.000
_cell.angle_alpha   90.00
_cell.angle_beta   90.00
_cell.angle_gamma   90.00
#
_symmetry.space_group_name_H-M   'P 1'
#
loop_
_entity.id
_entity.type
_entity.pdbx_description
1 polymer ?
#
loop_
_entity_poly.entity_id
_entity_poly.type
_entity_poly.pdbx_seq_one_letter_code
_entity_poly.pdbx_strand_id
1 'polypeptide(L)'
;MSTPRQGIDFFPLTVDLEERHYAIGQIPGSFFRREGRPTTQAILTCRLIDRPIRPLFPKGFKNEVQVIATTLSSDKETPLDILALNGVSTALTISNIPFNGPLAATRMGYIDGEFIVNPSYEQLNESLLDIVVASTKDGVSMMEAGATEIDEDIVYEA
;
A
#
# COMPACT_ATOMS: atom_id res chain seq x y z
N MET A 1 13.86 19.26 -9.01
CA MET A 1 14.16 18.56 -7.74
C MET A 1 14.65 19.58 -6.73
N SER A 2 14.13 19.55 -5.50
CA SER A 2 14.60 20.41 -4.41
C SER A 2 16.03 20.01 -4.00
N THR A 3 16.79 20.97 -3.52
CA THR A 3 18.14 20.72 -2.99
C THR A 3 18.03 19.92 -1.68
N PRO A 4 18.86 18.91 -1.45
CA PRO A 4 18.84 18.14 -0.19
C PRO A 4 19.02 19.09 1.02
N ARG A 5 18.29 18.84 2.10
CA ARG A 5 18.49 19.59 3.35
C ARG A 5 19.86 19.26 3.94
N GLN A 6 20.61 20.27 4.40
CA GLN A 6 21.90 20.06 5.04
C GLN A 6 21.74 19.25 6.35
N GLY A 7 22.59 18.25 6.55
CA GLY A 7 22.65 17.45 7.78
C GLY A 7 21.72 16.23 7.81
N ILE A 8 21.08 15.86 6.70
CA ILE A 8 20.26 14.63 6.63
C ILE A 8 21.14 13.45 6.21
N ASP A 9 21.14 12.40 7.05
CA ASP A 9 21.87 11.15 6.80
C ASP A 9 21.00 10.02 6.26
N PHE A 10 19.68 10.22 6.18
CA PHE A 10 18.70 9.24 5.70
C PHE A 10 17.93 9.75 4.49
N PHE A 11 17.24 8.84 3.80
CA PHE A 11 16.34 9.18 2.71
C PHE A 11 14.98 9.66 3.25
N PRO A 12 14.61 10.94 3.05
CA PRO A 12 13.35 11.48 3.55
C PRO A 12 12.20 11.16 2.58
N LEU A 13 11.63 9.97 2.71
CA LEU A 13 10.42 9.54 2.01
C LEU A 13 9.24 9.65 2.97
N THR A 14 8.21 10.37 2.55
CA THR A 14 6.93 10.46 3.25
C THR A 14 5.84 9.89 2.36
N VAL A 15 5.02 9.00 2.92
CA VAL A 15 3.87 8.40 2.23
C VAL A 15 2.63 8.72 3.05
N ASP A 16 1.66 9.36 2.41
CA ASP A 16 0.38 9.71 2.99
C ASP A 16 -0.76 9.08 2.19
N LEU A 17 -1.75 8.52 2.89
CA LEU A 17 -3.01 8.06 2.31
C LEU A 17 -4.15 8.94 2.83
N GLU A 18 -4.82 9.60 1.91
CA GLU A 18 -5.97 10.46 2.21
C GLU A 18 -7.28 9.75 1.89
N GLU A 19 -7.98 9.33 2.94
CA GLU A 19 -9.34 8.80 2.85
C GLU A 19 -10.32 9.95 2.91
N ARG A 20 -10.96 10.28 1.78
CA ARG A 20 -11.89 11.39 1.67
C ARG A 20 -13.34 10.94 1.81
N HIS A 21 -14.14 11.65 2.62
CA HIS A 21 -15.56 11.34 2.81
C HIS A 21 -16.36 11.37 1.51
N TYR A 22 -16.01 12.25 0.58
CA TYR A 22 -16.69 12.32 -0.71
C TYR A 22 -16.48 11.05 -1.57
N ALA A 23 -15.37 10.32 -1.36
CA ALA A 23 -15.10 9.09 -2.09
C ALA A 23 -16.16 8.01 -1.86
N ILE A 24 -16.83 8.05 -0.73
CA ILE A 24 -17.93 7.15 -0.35
C ILE A 24 -19.31 7.84 -0.38
N GLY A 25 -19.40 9.01 -1.04
CA GLY A 25 -20.64 9.78 -1.15
C GLY A 25 -21.06 10.50 0.13
N GLN A 26 -20.16 10.69 1.09
CA GLN A 26 -20.46 11.38 2.35
C GLN A 26 -19.94 12.82 2.32
N ILE A 27 -20.71 13.73 2.93
CA ILE A 27 -20.32 15.13 3.09
C ILE A 27 -19.85 15.33 4.54
N PRO A 28 -18.63 15.88 4.75
CA PRO A 28 -18.18 16.27 6.07
C PRO A 28 -19.11 17.38 6.60
N GLY A 29 -19.89 17.14 7.64
CA GLY A 29 -20.94 18.07 8.02
C GLY A 29 -21.07 18.37 9.51
N SER A 30 -20.33 17.71 10.40
CA SER A 30 -20.39 17.94 11.83
C SER A 30 -19.02 17.84 12.49
N PHE A 31 -18.93 18.30 13.74
CA PHE A 31 -17.70 18.19 14.53
C PHE A 31 -17.13 16.76 14.58
N PHE A 32 -18.01 15.75 14.62
CA PHE A 32 -17.62 14.32 14.62
C PHE A 32 -17.38 13.72 13.24
N ARG A 33 -17.67 14.45 12.15
CA ARG A 33 -17.52 14.02 10.76
C ARG A 33 -16.52 14.89 10.00
N ARG A 34 -15.60 15.51 10.69
CA ARG A 34 -14.51 16.26 10.04
C ARG A 34 -13.47 15.28 9.54
N GLU A 35 -12.95 15.54 8.35
CA GLU A 35 -11.70 14.95 7.88
C GLU A 35 -10.59 15.44 8.80
N GLY A 36 -10.13 14.57 9.67
CA GLY A 36 -9.16 14.86 10.71
C GLY A 36 -7.87 14.09 10.50
N ARG A 37 -7.39 13.49 11.57
CA ARG A 37 -6.19 12.63 11.50
C ARG A 37 -6.47 11.37 10.68
N PRO A 38 -5.46 10.83 9.97
CA PRO A 38 -5.56 9.55 9.27
C PRO A 38 -6.05 8.45 10.22
N THR A 39 -6.85 7.53 9.69
CA THR A 39 -7.26 6.33 10.42
C THR A 39 -6.06 5.42 10.70
N THR A 40 -6.20 4.50 11.66
CA THR A 40 -5.16 3.47 11.88
C THR A 40 -4.91 2.66 10.62
N GLN A 41 -5.96 2.33 9.87
CA GLN A 41 -5.86 1.61 8.61
C GLN A 41 -5.06 2.41 7.56
N ALA A 42 -5.35 3.70 7.42
CA ALA A 42 -4.58 4.56 6.52
C ALA A 42 -3.09 4.60 6.88
N ILE A 43 -2.76 4.68 8.18
CA ILE A 43 -1.36 4.65 8.64
C ILE A 43 -0.68 3.31 8.32
N LEU A 44 -1.39 2.19 8.52
CA LEU A 44 -0.86 0.86 8.17
C LEU A 44 -0.65 0.72 6.66
N THR A 45 -1.59 1.21 5.86
CA THR A 45 -1.46 1.23 4.39
C THR A 45 -0.27 2.09 3.95
N CYS A 46 -0.05 3.26 4.58
CA CYS A 46 1.16 4.06 4.29
C CYS A 46 2.45 3.27 4.55
N ARG A 47 2.50 2.49 5.62
CA ARG A 47 3.65 1.63 5.94
C ARG A 47 3.79 0.47 4.97
N LEU A 48 2.67 -0.13 4.56
CA LEU A 48 2.64 -1.19 3.54
C LEU A 48 3.19 -0.68 2.20
N ILE A 49 2.90 0.57 1.83
CA ILE A 49 3.42 1.20 0.62
C ILE A 49 4.90 1.57 0.78
N ASP A 50 5.28 2.24 1.88
CA ASP A 50 6.65 2.72 2.10
C ASP A 50 7.68 1.58 2.08
N ARG A 51 7.36 0.46 2.71
CA ARG A 51 8.28 -0.66 2.93
C ARG A 51 8.85 -1.25 1.63
N PRO A 52 8.05 -1.60 0.60
CA PRO A 52 8.58 -2.17 -0.64
C PRO A 52 9.14 -1.13 -1.61
N ILE A 53 8.70 0.15 -1.56
CA ILE A 53 9.17 1.17 -2.50
C ILE A 53 10.48 1.81 -2.07
N ARG A 54 10.72 1.95 -0.77
CA ARG A 54 11.92 2.62 -0.22
C ARG A 54 13.24 2.01 -0.71
N PRO A 55 13.43 0.68 -0.76
CA PRO A 55 14.67 0.07 -1.24
C PRO A 55 14.93 0.28 -2.73
N LEU A 56 13.91 0.66 -3.52
CA LEU A 56 14.02 0.86 -4.96
C LEU A 56 14.59 2.23 -5.35
N PHE A 57 14.83 3.10 -4.38
CA PHE A 57 15.56 4.34 -4.62
C PHE A 57 17.07 4.10 -4.60
N PRO A 58 17.84 4.86 -5.40
CA PRO A 58 19.29 4.73 -5.42
C PRO A 58 19.93 4.96 -4.05
N LYS A 59 20.95 4.18 -3.72
CA LYS A 59 21.72 4.38 -2.48
C LYS A 59 22.31 5.79 -2.43
N GLY A 60 22.12 6.47 -1.29
CA GLY A 60 22.61 7.83 -1.11
C GLY A 60 21.71 8.93 -1.68
N PHE A 61 20.52 8.60 -2.22
CA PHE A 61 19.53 9.59 -2.60
C PHE A 61 18.99 10.30 -1.34
N LYS A 62 19.13 11.63 -1.29
CA LYS A 62 18.81 12.45 -0.11
C LYS A 62 17.75 13.54 -0.39
N ASN A 63 17.24 13.59 -1.61
CA ASN A 63 16.16 14.52 -1.92
C ASN A 63 14.87 14.07 -1.26
N GLU A 64 14.11 15.02 -0.74
CA GLU A 64 12.80 14.75 -0.16
C GLU A 64 11.82 14.29 -1.24
N VAL A 65 11.14 13.18 -0.98
CA VAL A 65 10.07 12.64 -1.81
C VAL A 65 8.82 12.53 -0.96
N GLN A 66 7.76 13.18 -1.41
CA GLN A 66 6.44 13.06 -0.82
C GLN A 66 5.52 12.34 -1.80
N VAL A 67 4.88 11.29 -1.32
CA VAL A 67 3.86 10.51 -2.03
C VAL A 67 2.54 10.73 -1.32
N ILE A 68 1.54 11.19 -2.06
CA ILE A 68 0.18 11.39 -1.54
C ILE A 68 -0.76 10.56 -2.40
N ALA A 69 -1.37 9.54 -1.81
CA ALA A 69 -2.42 8.75 -2.44
C ALA A 69 -3.78 9.24 -1.93
N THR A 70 -4.60 9.79 -2.83
CA THR A 70 -5.92 10.32 -2.47
C THR A 70 -7.01 9.43 -3.05
N THR A 71 -7.89 8.91 -2.19
CA THR A 71 -9.05 8.12 -2.61
C THR A 71 -10.13 9.04 -3.17
N LEU A 72 -10.42 8.93 -4.46
CA LEU A 72 -11.43 9.75 -5.14
C LEU A 72 -12.80 9.08 -5.20
N SER A 73 -12.84 7.75 -5.22
CA SER A 73 -14.06 6.93 -5.22
C SER A 73 -13.79 5.59 -4.57
N SER A 74 -14.76 5.05 -3.81
CA SER A 74 -14.68 3.74 -3.18
C SER A 74 -16.06 3.10 -3.14
N ASP A 75 -16.11 1.79 -3.40
CA ASP A 75 -17.29 0.94 -3.26
C ASP A 75 -17.52 0.48 -1.81
N LYS A 76 -16.57 0.66 -0.92
CA LYS A 76 -16.50 0.17 0.47
C LYS A 76 -16.36 -1.35 0.60
N GLU A 77 -16.23 -2.06 -0.48
CA GLU A 77 -16.10 -3.52 -0.52
C GLU A 77 -14.65 -3.91 -0.78
N THR A 78 -13.96 -3.17 -1.65
CA THR A 78 -12.60 -3.47 -2.07
C THR A 78 -11.56 -2.75 -1.20
N PRO A 79 -10.56 -3.47 -0.64
CA PRO A 79 -9.43 -2.86 0.06
C PRO A 79 -8.63 -1.89 -0.84
N LEU A 80 -8.32 -0.70 -0.32
CA LEU A 80 -7.66 0.35 -1.08
C LEU A 80 -6.14 0.24 -1.12
N ASP A 81 -5.55 -0.57 -0.28
CA ASP A 81 -4.11 -0.64 -0.03
C ASP A 81 -3.31 -1.15 -1.24
N ILE A 82 -3.75 -2.24 -1.86
CA ILE A 82 -3.10 -2.80 -3.06
C ILE A 82 -3.23 -1.84 -4.24
N LEU A 83 -4.41 -1.24 -4.42
CA LEU A 83 -4.64 -0.25 -5.47
C LEU A 83 -3.74 0.98 -5.25
N ALA A 84 -3.64 1.47 -4.01
CA ALA A 84 -2.79 2.61 -3.66
C ALA A 84 -1.31 2.29 -3.90
N LEU A 85 -0.83 1.10 -3.52
CA LEU A 85 0.55 0.68 -3.73
C LEU A 85 0.89 0.62 -5.23
N ASN A 86 0.05 -0.02 -6.04
CA ASN A 86 0.23 -0.11 -7.49
C ASN A 86 0.15 1.27 -8.16
N GLY A 87 -0.75 2.13 -7.71
CA GLY A 87 -0.88 3.52 -8.17
C GLY A 87 0.37 4.34 -7.86
N VAL A 88 0.90 4.24 -6.65
CA VAL A 88 2.15 4.91 -6.22
C VAL A 88 3.34 4.40 -7.05
N SER A 89 3.48 3.10 -7.23
CA SER A 89 4.53 2.52 -8.06
C SER A 89 4.48 3.04 -9.49
N THR A 90 3.29 3.11 -10.07
CA THR A 90 3.07 3.65 -11.41
C THR A 90 3.47 5.13 -11.48
N ALA A 91 3.00 5.95 -10.53
CA ALA A 91 3.30 7.38 -10.48
C ALA A 91 4.81 7.66 -10.35
N LEU A 92 5.50 6.90 -9.51
CA LEU A 92 6.96 6.99 -9.38
C LEU A 92 7.69 6.59 -10.66
N THR A 93 7.23 5.52 -11.31
CA THR A 93 7.86 5.00 -12.55
C THR A 93 7.75 5.98 -13.73
N ILE A 94 6.62 6.68 -13.87
CA ILE A 94 6.42 7.67 -14.94
C ILE A 94 6.97 9.06 -14.60
N SER A 95 7.42 9.27 -13.36
CA SER A 95 7.98 10.55 -12.91
C SER A 95 9.46 10.70 -13.28
N ASN A 96 10.00 11.91 -13.06
CA ASN A 96 11.44 12.18 -13.18
C ASN A 96 12.23 11.80 -11.92
N ILE A 97 11.61 11.14 -10.94
CA ILE A 97 12.26 10.71 -9.71
C ILE A 97 13.04 9.43 -10.01
N PRO A 98 14.32 9.31 -9.57
CA PRO A 98 15.09 8.10 -9.78
C PRO A 98 14.50 6.95 -8.95
N PHE A 99 13.78 6.07 -9.60
CA PHE A 99 13.07 4.93 -9.02
C PHE A 99 13.33 3.67 -9.86
N ASN A 100 13.83 2.61 -9.24
CA ASN A 100 14.18 1.35 -9.89
C ASN A 100 12.98 0.37 -9.96
N GLY A 101 11.79 0.91 -10.24
CA GLY A 101 10.57 0.13 -10.49
C GLY A 101 10.40 -0.27 -11.95
N PRO A 102 9.20 -0.70 -12.35
CA PRO A 102 7.98 -0.75 -11.51
C PRO A 102 7.98 -1.85 -10.46
N LEU A 103 7.17 -1.66 -9.43
CA LEU A 103 6.79 -2.65 -8.44
C LEU A 103 5.29 -2.94 -8.62
N ALA A 104 4.90 -4.20 -8.54
CA ALA A 104 3.50 -4.61 -8.50
C ALA A 104 3.21 -5.36 -7.20
N ALA A 105 2.00 -5.18 -6.67
CA ALA A 105 1.54 -5.91 -5.50
C ALA A 105 0.20 -6.57 -5.75
N THR A 106 -0.02 -7.67 -5.07
CA THR A 106 -1.31 -8.37 -5.02
C THR A 106 -1.57 -8.86 -3.60
N ARG A 107 -2.85 -9.06 -3.29
CA ARG A 107 -3.30 -9.73 -2.07
C ARG A 107 -3.92 -11.06 -2.44
N MET A 108 -3.65 -12.10 -1.66
CA MET A 108 -4.22 -13.41 -1.82
C MET A 108 -4.91 -13.83 -0.52
N GLY A 109 -6.15 -14.29 -0.65
CA GLY A 109 -6.91 -14.98 0.40
C GLY A 109 -7.04 -16.47 0.11
N TYR A 110 -7.44 -17.25 1.13
CA TYR A 110 -7.72 -18.67 1.02
C TYR A 110 -9.04 -18.98 1.72
N ILE A 111 -10.05 -19.38 0.95
CA ILE A 111 -11.42 -19.63 1.42
C ILE A 111 -11.90 -20.95 0.82
N ASP A 112 -12.45 -21.84 1.63
CA ASP A 112 -13.05 -23.11 1.20
C ASP A 112 -12.16 -23.97 0.27
N GLY A 113 -10.83 -23.86 0.45
CA GLY A 113 -9.87 -24.64 -0.35
C GLY A 113 -9.44 -23.95 -1.65
N GLU A 114 -9.87 -22.70 -1.90
CA GLU A 114 -9.54 -21.97 -3.12
C GLU A 114 -8.78 -20.65 -2.82
N PHE A 115 -7.83 -20.32 -3.69
CA PHE A 115 -7.13 -19.04 -3.62
C PHE A 115 -7.94 -17.95 -4.31
N ILE A 116 -8.10 -16.81 -3.61
CA ILE A 116 -8.83 -15.65 -4.12
C ILE A 116 -7.86 -14.46 -4.24
N VAL A 117 -7.71 -13.95 -5.45
CA VAL A 117 -6.87 -12.78 -5.73
C VAL A 117 -7.64 -11.50 -5.44
N ASN A 118 -7.03 -10.61 -4.66
CA ASN A 118 -7.60 -9.32 -4.23
C ASN A 118 -9.00 -9.47 -3.63
N PRO A 119 -9.15 -10.27 -2.55
CA PRO A 119 -10.42 -10.50 -1.90
C PRO A 119 -11.04 -9.20 -1.37
N SER A 120 -12.38 -9.15 -1.33
CA SER A 120 -13.14 -8.07 -0.68
C SER A 120 -12.97 -8.11 0.84
N TYR A 121 -13.40 -7.04 1.53
CA TYR A 121 -13.39 -7.02 3.00
C TYR A 121 -14.22 -8.16 3.60
N GLU A 122 -15.35 -8.50 2.99
CA GLU A 122 -16.20 -9.61 3.42
C GLU A 122 -15.49 -10.95 3.28
N GLN A 123 -14.87 -11.19 2.13
CA GLN A 123 -14.07 -12.38 1.87
C GLN A 123 -12.83 -12.48 2.78
N LEU A 124 -12.18 -11.35 3.10
CA LEU A 124 -11.05 -11.34 4.04
C LEU A 124 -11.44 -11.77 5.46
N ASN A 125 -12.67 -11.46 5.89
CA ASN A 125 -13.17 -11.89 7.20
C ASN A 125 -13.38 -13.41 7.30
N GLU A 126 -13.63 -14.08 6.18
CA GLU A 126 -13.82 -15.54 6.09
C GLU A 126 -12.53 -16.27 5.71
N SER A 127 -11.54 -15.54 5.25
CA SER A 127 -10.29 -16.10 4.76
C SER A 127 -9.40 -16.64 5.88
N LEU A 128 -8.86 -17.83 5.68
CA LEU A 128 -7.84 -18.42 6.56
C LEU A 128 -6.43 -17.88 6.29
N LEU A 129 -6.20 -17.26 5.13
CA LEU A 129 -4.95 -16.64 4.72
C LEU A 129 -5.21 -15.22 4.26
N ASP A 130 -4.39 -14.28 4.70
CA ASP A 130 -4.27 -12.94 4.13
C ASP A 130 -2.79 -12.69 3.86
N ILE A 131 -2.38 -12.80 2.61
CA ILE A 131 -0.99 -12.57 2.21
C ILE A 131 -0.93 -11.46 1.17
N VAL A 132 -0.05 -10.50 1.41
CA VAL A 132 0.29 -9.43 0.46
C VAL A 132 1.71 -9.66 -0.03
N VAL A 133 1.87 -9.75 -1.33
CA VAL A 133 3.17 -9.89 -1.99
C VAL A 133 3.40 -8.69 -2.90
N ALA A 134 4.57 -8.08 -2.78
CA ALA A 134 5.01 -7.02 -3.68
C ALA A 134 6.33 -7.42 -4.35
N SER A 135 6.37 -7.34 -5.67
CA SER A 135 7.50 -7.81 -6.47
C SER A 135 7.87 -6.83 -7.58
N THR A 136 9.14 -6.89 -7.97
CA THR A 136 9.66 -6.28 -9.20
C THR A 136 9.91 -7.39 -10.22
N LYS A 137 10.34 -7.03 -11.41
CA LYS A 137 10.81 -8.02 -12.42
C LYS A 137 11.96 -8.91 -11.93
N ASP A 138 12.71 -8.46 -10.92
CA ASP A 138 13.92 -9.13 -10.43
C ASP A 138 13.63 -10.08 -9.25
N GLY A 139 12.43 -9.99 -8.66
CA GLY A 139 12.00 -10.86 -7.58
C GLY A 139 11.06 -10.19 -6.56
N VAL A 140 10.72 -10.96 -5.54
CA VAL A 140 9.87 -10.50 -4.43
C VAL A 140 10.63 -9.48 -3.57
N SER A 141 10.03 -8.31 -3.39
CA SER A 141 10.58 -7.19 -2.60
C SER A 141 10.02 -7.17 -1.18
N MET A 142 8.77 -7.58 -1.01
CA MET A 142 8.09 -7.61 0.28
C MET A 142 7.04 -8.72 0.30
N MET A 143 6.92 -9.34 1.45
CA MET A 143 5.83 -10.25 1.78
C MET A 143 5.33 -9.93 3.19
N GLU A 144 4.03 -9.91 3.37
CA GLU A 144 3.37 -9.75 4.66
C GLU A 144 2.18 -10.71 4.71
N ALA A 145 2.16 -11.60 5.68
CA ALA A 145 1.14 -12.65 5.76
C ALA A 145 0.58 -12.78 7.17
N GLY A 146 -0.73 -13.05 7.25
CA GLY A 146 -1.45 -13.52 8.40
C GLY A 146 -2.18 -14.81 8.03
N ALA A 147 -2.12 -15.83 8.89
CA ALA A 147 -2.79 -17.09 8.65
C ALA A 147 -3.41 -17.64 9.93
N THR A 148 -4.53 -18.35 9.81
CA THR A 148 -5.24 -19.00 10.91
C THR A 148 -5.15 -20.51 10.73
N GLU A 149 -4.14 -21.13 11.37
CA GLU A 149 -3.95 -22.60 11.46
C GLU A 149 -4.05 -23.33 10.12
N ILE A 150 -3.32 -22.85 9.09
CA ILE A 150 -3.20 -23.51 7.78
C ILE A 150 -1.80 -24.10 7.59
N ASP A 151 -1.70 -25.11 6.73
CA ASP A 151 -0.43 -25.75 6.38
C ASP A 151 0.52 -24.78 5.67
N GLU A 152 1.82 -24.90 5.96
CA GLU A 152 2.87 -24.08 5.32
C GLU A 152 2.91 -24.26 3.81
N ASP A 153 2.58 -25.47 3.32
CA ASP A 153 2.54 -25.75 1.88
C ASP A 153 1.50 -24.87 1.15
N ILE A 154 0.34 -24.62 1.78
CA ILE A 154 -0.69 -23.71 1.24
C ILE A 154 -0.19 -22.26 1.19
N VAL A 155 0.51 -21.83 2.24
CA VAL A 155 1.10 -20.47 2.27
C VAL A 155 2.19 -20.31 1.22
N TYR A 156 2.93 -21.38 0.94
CA TYR A 156 3.98 -21.37 -0.08
C TYR A 156 3.42 -21.38 -1.50
N GLU A 157 2.27 -22.03 -1.72
CA GLU A 157 1.59 -22.07 -3.01
C GLU A 157 0.92 -20.72 -3.38
N ALA A 158 0.46 -19.97 -2.37
CA ALA A 158 -0.19 -18.67 -2.52
C ALA A 158 0.76 -17.59 -3.04
#